data_f30f76d67ac3b79f5f183a8b390fa6c3
#
_entry.id   f30f76d67ac3b79f5f183a8b390fa6c3
#
_cell.length_a   1.000
_cell.length_b   1.000
_cell.length_c   1.000
_cell.angle_alpha   90.00
_cell.angle_beta   90.00
_cell.angle_gamma   90.00
#
_symmetry.space_group_name_H-M   'P 1'
#
loop_
_entity.id
_entity.type
_entity.pdbx_description
1 polymer ?
#
loop_
_entity_poly.entity_id
_entity_poly.type
_entity_poly.pdbx_seq_one_letter_code
_entity_poly.pdbx_strand_id
1 'polypeptide(L)'
;MLIFNILDLFHNFNGTSNEKYINSQKGFESYFISFESGATLELMSRIDVQNIPIEENRPGLTHLAFSFESQKAVLSLTEQLRTKGYHIVGEPRISGDGYFESVILDPDGNRIECVYKKEQECPPEGNHVIETERLILRPFTENDTEAVFNCCQNPNLGNNAGWKPHDTLEESLKILQTIFIPQKDTWAITRKEDRLLIGAIGILPDPKRENSNAGMIGYWLDEAQWGKGYMSEAVCAVLDYGFNKLGLTLISANCYPQNKRSQHVLEKMGFTYEGILHQAEVSYDDKIYDHLCYYLEKNNLK
;
A
#
# COMPACT_ATOMS: atom_id res chain seq x y z
N MET A 1 -43.46 7.48 0.09
CA MET A 1 -42.81 8.79 0.35
C MET A 1 -41.42 8.63 0.98
N LEU A 2 -41.15 7.58 1.76
CA LEU A 2 -39.89 7.32 2.43
C LEU A 2 -38.74 6.93 1.48
N ILE A 3 -38.96 6.06 0.50
CA ILE A 3 -37.87 5.59 -0.43
C ILE A 3 -37.20 6.75 -1.18
N PHE A 4 -37.95 7.78 -1.63
CA PHE A 4 -37.35 8.90 -2.36
C PHE A 4 -36.35 9.72 -1.50
N ASN A 5 -36.64 9.87 -0.21
CA ASN A 5 -35.77 10.58 0.71
C ASN A 5 -34.46 9.80 1.00
N ILE A 6 -34.56 8.46 1.00
CA ILE A 6 -33.38 7.58 1.17
C ILE A 6 -32.52 7.60 -0.09
N LEU A 7 -33.13 7.56 -1.29
CA LEU A 7 -32.39 7.72 -2.55
C LEU A 7 -31.64 9.04 -2.60
N ASP A 8 -32.29 10.15 -2.19
CA ASP A 8 -31.67 11.47 -2.12
C ASP A 8 -30.47 11.49 -1.18
N LEU A 9 -30.55 10.78 -0.05
CA LEU A 9 -29.40 10.63 0.86
C LEU A 9 -28.23 9.96 0.15
N PHE A 10 -28.44 8.80 -0.47
CA PHE A 10 -27.35 8.05 -1.09
C PHE A 10 -26.80 8.71 -2.37
N HIS A 11 -27.56 9.56 -3.06
CA HIS A 11 -27.02 10.40 -4.12
C HIS A 11 -25.98 11.41 -3.59
N ASN A 12 -26.07 11.84 -2.33
CA ASN A 12 -25.04 12.69 -1.72
C ASN A 12 -23.74 11.90 -1.39
N PHE A 13 -23.79 10.57 -1.41
CA PHE A 13 -22.66 9.67 -1.30
C PHE A 13 -22.14 9.21 -2.68
N ASN A 14 -22.43 9.95 -3.75
CA ASN A 14 -22.10 9.63 -5.14
C ASN A 14 -22.68 8.29 -5.64
N GLY A 15 -23.75 7.82 -5.02
CA GLY A 15 -24.51 6.66 -5.48
C GLY A 15 -25.37 7.01 -6.71
N THR A 16 -25.44 6.10 -7.66
CA THR A 16 -26.31 6.20 -8.84
C THR A 16 -27.37 5.11 -8.78
N SER A 17 -28.65 5.49 -8.83
CA SER A 17 -29.75 4.54 -8.79
C SER A 17 -30.22 4.14 -10.20
N ASN A 18 -30.65 2.88 -10.34
CA ASN A 18 -31.39 2.43 -11.52
C ASN A 18 -32.84 2.96 -11.54
N GLU A 19 -33.60 2.61 -12.59
CA GLU A 19 -35.04 2.79 -12.60
C GLU A 19 -35.70 1.86 -11.57
N LYS A 20 -36.87 2.33 -11.05
CA LYS A 20 -37.67 1.59 -10.06
C LYS A 20 -38.04 0.20 -10.58
N TYR A 21 -37.68 -0.85 -9.85
CA TYR A 21 -38.17 -2.19 -10.08
C TYR A 21 -39.45 -2.44 -9.24
N ILE A 22 -40.50 -2.97 -9.88
CA ILE A 22 -41.77 -3.28 -9.21
C ILE A 22 -42.09 -4.76 -9.42
N ASN A 23 -42.29 -5.49 -8.32
CA ASN A 23 -42.76 -6.86 -8.32
C ASN A 23 -44.16 -6.94 -7.74
N SER A 24 -45.19 -6.83 -8.61
CA SER A 24 -46.58 -6.82 -8.20
C SER A 24 -47.05 -8.16 -7.62
N GLN A 25 -46.45 -9.29 -8.00
CA GLN A 25 -46.79 -10.61 -7.47
C GLN A 25 -46.37 -10.82 -6.02
N LYS A 26 -45.22 -10.26 -5.66
CA LYS A 26 -44.61 -10.36 -4.32
C LYS A 26 -44.87 -9.10 -3.47
N GLY A 27 -45.50 -8.07 -4.01
CA GLY A 27 -45.87 -6.85 -3.28
C GLY A 27 -44.70 -6.03 -2.81
N PHE A 28 -43.61 -5.93 -3.58
CA PHE A 28 -42.47 -5.07 -3.25
C PHE A 28 -41.99 -4.25 -4.44
N GLU A 29 -41.30 -3.17 -4.13
CA GLU A 29 -40.58 -2.35 -5.08
C GLU A 29 -39.17 -2.07 -4.55
N SER A 30 -38.17 -1.95 -5.45
CA SER A 30 -36.79 -1.71 -5.07
C SER A 30 -36.04 -0.81 -6.04
N TYR A 31 -34.93 -0.24 -5.54
CA TYR A 31 -33.92 0.45 -6.29
C TYR A 31 -32.55 -0.16 -5.97
N PHE A 32 -31.71 -0.26 -6.98
CA PHE A 32 -30.29 -0.62 -6.81
C PHE A 32 -29.45 0.64 -6.95
N ILE A 33 -28.67 0.95 -5.90
CA ILE A 33 -27.78 2.09 -5.86
C ILE A 33 -26.36 1.56 -6.02
N SER A 34 -25.71 1.93 -7.13
CA SER A 34 -24.32 1.54 -7.44
C SER A 34 -23.38 2.66 -7.09
N PHE A 35 -22.22 2.30 -6.54
CA PHE A 35 -21.12 3.21 -6.19
C PHE A 35 -19.90 2.93 -7.08
N GLU A 36 -19.03 3.93 -7.28
CA GLU A 36 -17.80 3.79 -8.08
C GLU A 36 -16.88 2.67 -7.60
N SER A 37 -16.93 2.34 -6.31
CA SER A 37 -16.19 1.22 -5.72
C SER A 37 -16.63 -0.16 -6.23
N GLY A 38 -17.72 -0.23 -7.02
CA GLY A 38 -18.33 -1.48 -7.47
C GLY A 38 -19.35 -2.07 -6.47
N ALA A 39 -19.49 -1.50 -5.28
CA ALA A 39 -20.53 -1.89 -4.33
C ALA A 39 -21.92 -1.50 -4.83
N THR A 40 -22.93 -2.33 -4.51
CA THR A 40 -24.34 -2.07 -4.82
C THR A 40 -25.18 -2.27 -3.56
N LEU A 41 -26.09 -1.31 -3.29
CA LEU A 41 -27.05 -1.37 -2.21
C LEU A 41 -28.46 -1.51 -2.81
N GLU A 42 -29.25 -2.51 -2.39
CA GLU A 42 -30.65 -2.61 -2.74
C GLU A 42 -31.51 -1.98 -1.64
N LEU A 43 -32.29 -0.96 -2.02
CA LEU A 43 -33.33 -0.40 -1.17
C LEU A 43 -34.65 -0.99 -1.56
N MET A 44 -35.36 -1.63 -0.61
CA MET A 44 -36.63 -2.32 -0.87
C MET A 44 -37.76 -1.76 0.01
N SER A 45 -38.90 -1.53 -0.59
CA SER A 45 -40.17 -1.26 0.13
C SER A 45 -41.14 -2.40 -0.07
N ARG A 46 -41.79 -2.84 1.00
CA ARG A 46 -42.81 -3.89 0.98
C ARG A 46 -44.05 -3.42 1.69
N ILE A 47 -45.23 -3.87 1.21
CA ILE A 47 -46.53 -3.50 1.78
C ILE A 47 -46.78 -4.13 3.16
N ASP A 48 -46.05 -5.20 3.52
CA ASP A 48 -46.19 -5.93 4.78
C ASP A 48 -45.17 -5.51 5.85
N VAL A 49 -44.29 -4.53 5.55
CA VAL A 49 -43.36 -3.97 6.54
C VAL A 49 -44.10 -3.06 7.52
N GLN A 50 -43.98 -3.40 8.80
CA GLN A 50 -44.54 -2.58 9.88
C GLN A 50 -43.52 -1.52 10.31
N ASN A 51 -44.02 -0.30 10.52
CA ASN A 51 -43.19 0.79 11.05
C ASN A 51 -43.02 0.59 12.56
N ILE A 52 -42.00 -0.16 12.95
CA ILE A 52 -41.65 -0.44 14.36
C ILE A 52 -40.55 0.55 14.77
N PRO A 53 -40.69 1.27 15.90
CA PRO A 53 -39.63 2.15 16.39
C PRO A 53 -38.32 1.43 16.53
N ILE A 54 -37.23 2.06 16.10
CA ILE A 54 -35.87 1.53 16.27
C ILE A 54 -35.50 1.71 17.73
N GLU A 55 -35.39 0.58 18.47
CA GLU A 55 -34.85 0.58 19.83
C GLU A 55 -33.32 0.58 19.79
N GLU A 56 -32.69 1.40 20.62
CA GLU A 56 -31.23 1.34 20.85
C GLU A 56 -30.89 -0.04 21.47
N ASN A 57 -29.75 -0.61 21.02
CA ASN A 57 -29.21 -1.89 21.51
C ASN A 57 -29.99 -3.16 21.14
N ARG A 58 -30.75 -3.17 20.04
CA ARG A 58 -31.34 -4.40 19.51
C ARG A 58 -30.32 -5.19 18.66
N PRO A 59 -30.42 -6.53 18.57
CA PRO A 59 -29.68 -7.32 17.59
C PRO A 59 -30.05 -6.91 16.15
N GLY A 60 -29.07 -6.86 15.24
CA GLY A 60 -29.27 -6.56 13.82
C GLY A 60 -28.25 -5.60 13.27
N LEU A 61 -28.61 -4.88 12.20
CA LEU A 61 -27.76 -3.87 11.59
C LEU A 61 -27.59 -2.70 12.56
N THR A 62 -26.35 -2.42 12.96
CA THR A 62 -26.03 -1.29 13.85
C THR A 62 -25.87 0.01 13.07
N HIS A 63 -25.15 -0.02 11.96
CA HIS A 63 -24.89 1.12 11.05
C HIS A 63 -24.39 0.63 9.69
N LEU A 64 -24.41 1.53 8.72
CA LEU A 64 -23.69 1.44 7.46
C LEU A 64 -22.59 2.49 7.47
N ALA A 65 -21.34 2.11 7.17
CA ALA A 65 -20.21 3.04 7.11
C ALA A 65 -19.77 3.25 5.65
N PHE A 66 -19.54 4.52 5.27
CA PHE A 66 -19.02 4.93 3.98
C PHE A 66 -17.68 5.62 4.17
N SER A 67 -16.65 5.12 3.47
CA SER A 67 -15.30 5.68 3.53
C SER A 67 -15.13 6.86 2.57
N PHE A 68 -14.41 7.88 3.02
CA PHE A 68 -14.08 9.09 2.27
C PHE A 68 -12.57 9.29 2.20
N GLU A 69 -12.11 10.03 1.18
CA GLU A 69 -10.70 10.26 0.90
C GLU A 69 -10.01 11.22 1.86
N SER A 70 -10.77 12.00 2.65
CA SER A 70 -10.18 12.99 3.58
C SER A 70 -11.13 13.39 4.70
N GLN A 71 -10.55 13.90 5.81
CA GLN A 71 -11.34 14.55 6.88
C GLN A 71 -12.18 15.72 6.35
N LYS A 72 -11.63 16.46 5.38
CA LYS A 72 -12.33 17.59 4.75
C LYS A 72 -13.56 17.13 4.01
N ALA A 73 -13.52 15.97 3.34
CA ALA A 73 -14.68 15.40 2.65
C ALA A 73 -15.78 15.01 3.64
N VAL A 74 -15.44 14.37 4.77
CA VAL A 74 -16.41 14.06 5.84
C VAL A 74 -17.04 15.32 6.41
N LEU A 75 -16.23 16.35 6.74
CA LEU A 75 -16.74 17.64 7.23
C LEU A 75 -17.69 18.29 6.24
N SER A 76 -17.27 18.38 4.97
CA SER A 76 -18.06 19.04 3.91
C SER A 76 -19.39 18.36 3.70
N LEU A 77 -19.40 16.99 3.62
CA LEU A 77 -20.64 16.23 3.46
C LEU A 77 -21.54 16.37 4.69
N THR A 78 -21.00 16.33 5.90
CA THR A 78 -21.80 16.49 7.13
C THR A 78 -22.52 17.84 7.15
N GLU A 79 -21.84 18.93 6.80
CA GLU A 79 -22.46 20.26 6.73
C GLU A 79 -23.49 20.37 5.59
N GLN A 80 -23.20 19.76 4.44
CA GLN A 80 -24.15 19.68 3.33
C GLN A 80 -25.45 18.96 3.74
N LEU A 81 -25.33 17.81 4.41
CA LEU A 81 -26.47 17.03 4.88
C LEU A 81 -27.25 17.76 5.98
N ARG A 82 -26.53 18.43 6.90
CA ARG A 82 -27.15 19.31 7.92
C ARG A 82 -28.00 20.40 7.27
N THR A 83 -27.46 21.08 6.26
CA THR A 83 -28.17 22.15 5.53
C THR A 83 -29.41 21.61 4.80
N LYS A 84 -29.37 20.36 4.35
CA LYS A 84 -30.51 19.66 3.72
C LYS A 84 -31.55 19.12 4.72
N GLY A 85 -31.29 19.29 6.03
CA GLY A 85 -32.23 18.91 7.10
C GLY A 85 -32.09 17.46 7.59
N TYR A 86 -31.01 16.75 7.22
CA TYR A 86 -30.73 15.43 7.80
C TYR A 86 -30.29 15.55 9.26
N HIS A 87 -30.64 14.56 10.07
CA HIS A 87 -30.34 14.56 11.49
C HIS A 87 -28.93 14.03 11.76
N ILE A 88 -28.04 14.90 12.23
CA ILE A 88 -26.68 14.54 12.62
C ILE A 88 -26.71 14.14 14.10
N VAL A 89 -26.48 12.84 14.38
CA VAL A 89 -26.48 12.27 15.75
C VAL A 89 -25.10 12.06 16.30
N GLY A 90 -24.07 12.14 15.44
CA GLY A 90 -22.66 12.14 15.83
C GLY A 90 -21.92 13.24 15.10
N GLU A 91 -21.48 14.28 15.85
CA GLU A 91 -20.65 15.36 15.29
C GLU A 91 -19.29 14.83 14.83
N PRO A 92 -18.66 15.46 13.80
CA PRO A 92 -17.35 15.05 13.33
C PRO A 92 -16.32 15.01 14.47
N ARG A 93 -15.73 13.84 14.69
CA ARG A 93 -14.74 13.60 15.77
C ARG A 93 -13.79 12.47 15.38
N ILE A 94 -12.73 12.30 16.16
CA ILE A 94 -11.92 11.08 16.12
C ILE A 94 -12.54 10.08 17.08
N SER A 95 -12.87 8.88 16.59
CA SER A 95 -13.39 7.76 17.38
C SER A 95 -12.27 7.05 18.17
N GLY A 96 -12.65 6.19 19.11
CA GLY A 96 -11.71 5.45 19.96
C GLY A 96 -10.80 4.49 19.18
N ASP A 97 -11.20 4.06 17.98
CA ASP A 97 -10.44 3.19 17.06
C ASP A 97 -9.67 3.98 15.98
N GLY A 98 -9.65 5.32 16.10
CA GLY A 98 -8.82 6.23 15.32
C GLY A 98 -9.40 6.66 13.96
N TYR A 99 -10.69 6.41 13.70
CA TYR A 99 -11.38 6.99 12.54
C TYR A 99 -11.79 8.44 12.83
N PHE A 100 -11.71 9.28 11.81
CA PHE A 100 -12.41 10.55 11.81
C PHE A 100 -13.81 10.31 11.23
N GLU A 101 -14.86 10.50 12.01
CA GLU A 101 -16.21 10.08 11.66
C GLU A 101 -17.27 11.12 12.00
N SER A 102 -18.39 11.07 11.28
CA SER A 102 -19.65 11.67 11.66
C SER A 102 -20.79 10.68 11.45
N VAL A 103 -21.89 10.83 12.18
CA VAL A 103 -23.03 9.91 12.11
C VAL A 103 -24.30 10.66 11.78
N ILE A 104 -25.00 10.20 10.74
CA ILE A 104 -26.24 10.76 10.24
C ILE A 104 -27.34 9.70 10.37
N LEU A 105 -28.59 10.09 10.60
CA LEU A 105 -29.73 9.21 10.44
C LEU A 105 -30.28 9.32 9.02
N ASP A 106 -30.58 8.16 8.43
CA ASP A 106 -31.40 8.12 7.24
C ASP A 106 -32.89 8.42 7.59
N PRO A 107 -33.78 8.61 6.62
CA PRO A 107 -35.18 8.89 6.88
C PRO A 107 -35.94 7.79 7.65
N ASP A 108 -35.41 6.56 7.67
CA ASP A 108 -35.96 5.44 8.43
C ASP A 108 -35.36 5.29 9.83
N GLY A 109 -34.38 6.18 10.18
CA GLY A 109 -33.71 6.20 11.46
C GLY A 109 -32.48 5.25 11.54
N ASN A 110 -32.02 4.67 10.43
CA ASN A 110 -30.80 3.89 10.42
C ASN A 110 -29.57 4.80 10.50
N ARG A 111 -28.55 4.32 11.21
CA ARG A 111 -27.29 5.06 11.38
C ARG A 111 -26.41 4.89 10.14
N ILE A 112 -26.02 6.00 9.54
CA ILE A 112 -25.06 6.06 8.45
C ILE A 112 -23.82 6.79 8.95
N GLU A 113 -22.69 6.14 8.90
CA GLU A 113 -21.40 6.70 9.31
C GLU A 113 -20.62 7.16 8.08
N CYS A 114 -20.20 8.42 8.10
CA CYS A 114 -19.21 8.94 7.16
C CYS A 114 -17.85 8.82 7.83
N VAL A 115 -16.99 7.96 7.34
CA VAL A 115 -15.73 7.68 8.00
C VAL A 115 -14.54 8.04 7.12
N TYR A 116 -13.54 8.64 7.72
CA TYR A 116 -12.21 8.77 7.16
C TYR A 116 -11.23 8.18 8.18
N LYS A 117 -10.58 7.13 7.79
CA LYS A 117 -9.35 6.75 8.45
C LYS A 117 -8.26 7.52 7.74
N LYS A 118 -7.59 8.45 8.45
CA LYS A 118 -6.27 8.82 7.96
C LYS A 118 -5.58 7.48 7.78
N GLU A 119 -5.43 7.08 6.54
CA GLU A 119 -4.59 5.94 6.30
C GLU A 119 -3.31 6.26 7.07
N GLN A 120 -3.09 5.63 8.22
CA GLN A 120 -1.76 5.10 8.41
C GLN A 120 -1.56 4.43 7.08
N GLU A 121 -0.75 5.04 6.20
CA GLU A 121 -0.44 4.50 4.89
C GLU A 121 -0.38 3.00 5.09
N CYS A 122 -1.51 2.32 4.81
CA CYS A 122 -1.55 0.89 4.91
C CYS A 122 -0.57 0.54 3.80
N PRO A 123 0.59 0.01 4.13
CA PRO A 123 1.54 -0.33 3.08
C PRO A 123 0.73 -1.14 2.08
N PRO A 124 0.82 -0.86 0.78
CA PRO A 124 0.09 -1.57 -0.25
C PRO A 124 0.15 -3.04 0.09
N GLU A 125 -0.98 -3.77 0.05
CA GLU A 125 -1.01 -5.20 0.42
C GLU A 125 0.23 -5.87 -0.16
N GLY A 126 1.21 -6.20 0.68
CA GLY A 126 2.56 -6.63 0.27
C GLY A 126 3.68 -6.09 1.16
N ASN A 127 3.66 -4.82 1.58
CA ASN A 127 4.74 -4.23 2.37
C ASN A 127 4.54 -4.41 3.88
N HIS A 128 4.67 -5.64 4.36
CA HIS A 128 4.75 -5.89 5.81
C HIS A 128 6.05 -5.31 6.38
N VAL A 129 5.97 -4.72 7.57
CA VAL A 129 7.17 -4.36 8.32
C VAL A 129 7.89 -5.64 8.75
N ILE A 130 9.18 -5.74 8.42
CA ILE A 130 10.04 -6.85 8.83
C ILE A 130 11.04 -6.33 9.84
N GLU A 131 11.06 -6.91 11.03
CA GLU A 131 12.01 -6.57 12.06
C GLU A 131 13.11 -7.62 12.17
N THR A 132 14.34 -7.16 12.27
CA THR A 132 15.51 -8.00 12.53
C THR A 132 16.15 -7.61 13.87
N GLU A 133 17.34 -8.08 14.18
CA GLU A 133 18.04 -7.70 15.41
C GLU A 133 18.30 -6.18 15.48
N ARG A 134 18.82 -5.58 14.41
CA ARG A 134 19.26 -4.18 14.36
C ARG A 134 18.47 -3.29 13.43
N LEU A 135 17.59 -3.88 12.57
CA LEU A 135 16.93 -3.16 11.48
C LEU A 135 15.41 -3.25 11.59
N ILE A 136 14.77 -2.24 11.00
CA ILE A 136 13.35 -2.25 10.65
C ILE A 136 13.29 -2.02 9.14
N LEU A 137 12.75 -2.99 8.42
CA LEU A 137 12.44 -2.88 7.01
C LEU A 137 10.98 -2.46 6.92
N ARG A 138 10.72 -1.25 6.46
CA ARG A 138 9.38 -0.66 6.41
C ARG A 138 9.10 -0.07 5.04
N PRO A 139 7.82 0.13 4.69
CA PRO A 139 7.48 0.88 3.48
C PRO A 139 8.15 2.25 3.45
N PHE A 140 8.41 2.72 2.22
CA PHE A 140 8.81 4.10 2.00
C PHE A 140 7.63 5.05 2.16
N THR A 141 7.92 6.28 2.60
CA THR A 141 6.98 7.40 2.67
C THR A 141 7.61 8.65 2.08
N GLU A 142 6.83 9.67 1.76
CA GLU A 142 7.37 10.96 1.30
C GLU A 142 8.25 11.63 2.35
N ASN A 143 8.07 11.32 3.63
CA ASN A 143 8.92 11.83 4.71
C ASN A 143 10.37 11.32 4.63
N ASP A 144 10.63 10.30 3.82
CA ASP A 144 11.97 9.75 3.60
C ASP A 144 12.79 10.54 2.57
N THR A 145 12.21 11.57 1.95
CA THR A 145 12.83 12.33 0.85
C THR A 145 14.24 12.83 1.19
N GLU A 146 14.39 13.48 2.35
CA GLU A 146 15.70 14.03 2.77
C GLU A 146 16.72 12.92 3.03
N ALA A 147 16.30 11.83 3.68
CA ALA A 147 17.19 10.71 3.96
C ALA A 147 17.62 9.99 2.68
N VAL A 148 16.69 9.78 1.73
CA VAL A 148 16.99 9.19 0.41
C VAL A 148 17.92 10.10 -0.38
N PHE A 149 17.67 11.42 -0.40
CA PHE A 149 18.55 12.38 -1.06
C PHE A 149 19.97 12.31 -0.49
N ASN A 150 20.12 12.35 0.84
CA ASN A 150 21.40 12.31 1.51
C ASN A 150 22.21 11.04 1.18
N CYS A 151 21.55 9.89 1.02
CA CYS A 151 22.20 8.65 0.60
C CYS A 151 22.51 8.66 -0.91
N CYS A 152 21.53 9.01 -1.76
CA CYS A 152 21.59 8.78 -3.21
C CYS A 152 22.32 9.87 -3.99
N GLN A 153 22.63 11.03 -3.40
CA GLN A 153 23.50 12.04 -4.00
C GLN A 153 24.99 11.57 -4.07
N ASN A 154 25.35 10.49 -3.35
CA ASN A 154 26.70 9.98 -3.34
C ASN A 154 27.06 9.24 -4.65
N PRO A 155 28.06 9.72 -5.42
CA PRO A 155 28.44 9.08 -6.68
C PRO A 155 28.94 7.63 -6.51
N ASN A 156 29.57 7.30 -5.38
CA ASN A 156 30.02 5.94 -5.12
C ASN A 156 28.86 4.96 -5.01
N LEU A 157 27.72 5.40 -4.48
CA LEU A 157 26.51 4.59 -4.42
C LEU A 157 25.90 4.44 -5.82
N GLY A 158 25.64 5.54 -6.52
CA GLY A 158 25.04 5.53 -7.85
C GLY A 158 25.81 4.70 -8.85
N ASN A 159 27.12 4.84 -8.93
CA ASN A 159 28.00 4.07 -9.84
C ASN A 159 28.00 2.56 -9.58
N ASN A 160 27.69 2.12 -8.37
CA ASN A 160 27.61 0.69 -8.02
C ASN A 160 26.20 0.11 -8.09
N ALA A 161 25.20 0.97 -8.24
CA ALA A 161 23.78 0.61 -8.22
C ALA A 161 23.04 0.95 -9.54
N GLY A 162 23.75 1.57 -10.50
CA GLY A 162 23.25 1.78 -11.87
C GLY A 162 22.44 3.04 -12.11
N TRP A 163 22.39 3.98 -11.15
CA TRP A 163 21.66 5.22 -11.36
C TRP A 163 22.54 6.47 -11.24
N LYS A 164 22.05 7.55 -11.86
CA LYS A 164 22.64 8.87 -11.70
C LYS A 164 22.46 9.34 -10.26
N PRO A 165 23.54 9.85 -9.59
CA PRO A 165 23.39 10.49 -8.29
C PRO A 165 22.29 11.56 -8.31
N HIS A 166 21.47 11.62 -7.26
CA HIS A 166 20.39 12.58 -7.18
C HIS A 166 20.95 14.01 -7.06
N ASP A 167 20.45 14.92 -7.87
CA ASP A 167 20.90 16.32 -7.89
C ASP A 167 20.10 17.21 -6.93
N THR A 168 18.80 16.88 -6.69
CA THR A 168 17.90 17.71 -5.86
C THR A 168 16.97 16.86 -4.98
N LEU A 169 16.40 17.51 -3.96
CA LEU A 169 15.36 16.91 -3.12
C LEU A 169 14.09 16.60 -3.92
N GLU A 170 13.72 17.45 -4.88
CA GLU A 170 12.57 17.25 -5.75
C GLU A 170 12.72 16.00 -6.61
N GLU A 171 13.93 15.74 -7.12
CA GLU A 171 14.22 14.49 -7.85
C GLU A 171 14.05 13.29 -6.94
N SER A 172 14.58 13.33 -5.71
CA SER A 172 14.41 12.26 -4.73
C SER A 172 12.95 12.02 -4.37
N LEU A 173 12.17 13.07 -4.16
CA LEU A 173 10.73 12.98 -3.91
C LEU A 173 10.00 12.34 -5.08
N LYS A 174 10.30 12.76 -6.31
CA LYS A 174 9.70 12.18 -7.51
C LYS A 174 10.01 10.68 -7.64
N ILE A 175 11.26 10.27 -7.39
CA ILE A 175 11.66 8.87 -7.41
C ILE A 175 10.93 8.07 -6.31
N LEU A 176 10.79 8.62 -5.10
CA LEU A 176 10.00 8.00 -4.04
C LEU A 176 8.55 7.79 -4.48
N GLN A 177 7.89 8.81 -5.00
CA GLN A 177 6.49 8.76 -5.42
C GLN A 177 6.24 7.84 -6.60
N THR A 178 7.17 7.74 -7.54
CA THR A 178 6.97 7.00 -8.80
C THR A 178 7.58 5.60 -8.78
N ILE A 179 8.56 5.32 -7.93
CA ILE A 179 9.28 4.04 -7.91
C ILE A 179 9.09 3.33 -6.58
N PHE A 180 9.55 3.91 -5.45
CA PHE A 180 9.64 3.16 -4.18
C PHE A 180 8.29 3.00 -3.47
N ILE A 181 7.47 4.05 -3.37
CA ILE A 181 6.18 4.01 -2.66
C ILE A 181 5.17 3.09 -3.36
N PRO A 182 5.01 3.11 -4.70
CA PRO A 182 4.06 2.23 -5.38
C PRO A 182 4.51 0.77 -5.44
N GLN A 183 5.80 0.50 -5.22
CA GLN A 183 6.36 -0.84 -5.37
C GLN A 183 6.02 -1.71 -4.17
N LYS A 184 5.30 -2.81 -4.42
CA LYS A 184 5.12 -3.89 -3.44
C LYS A 184 6.45 -4.59 -3.20
N ASP A 185 6.63 -5.14 -2.00
CA ASP A 185 7.80 -5.95 -1.61
C ASP A 185 9.14 -5.19 -1.74
N THR A 186 9.10 -3.89 -1.46
CA THR A 186 10.27 -2.99 -1.40
C THR A 186 10.25 -2.19 -0.11
N TRP A 187 11.36 -2.17 0.61
CA TRP A 187 11.48 -1.59 1.95
C TRP A 187 12.61 -0.59 2.06
N ALA A 188 12.35 0.47 2.82
CA ALA A 188 13.36 1.30 3.43
C ALA A 188 14.05 0.51 4.56
N ILE A 189 15.36 0.44 4.54
CA ILE A 189 16.16 -0.14 5.62
C ILE A 189 16.42 0.95 6.66
N THR A 190 15.89 0.77 7.86
CA THR A 190 15.98 1.73 8.96
C THR A 190 16.66 1.09 10.16
N ARG A 191 17.64 1.76 10.78
CA ARG A 191 18.27 1.27 12.01
C ARG A 191 17.34 1.41 13.20
N LYS A 192 17.30 0.41 14.08
CA LYS A 192 16.47 0.44 15.30
C LYS A 192 16.95 1.49 16.31
N GLU A 193 18.24 1.69 16.42
CA GLU A 193 18.86 2.54 17.45
C GLU A 193 18.49 4.03 17.35
N ASP A 194 18.40 4.56 16.13
CA ASP A 194 18.17 5.99 15.90
C ASP A 194 17.10 6.30 14.85
N ARG A 195 16.47 5.27 14.31
CA ARG A 195 15.45 5.36 13.26
C ARG A 195 15.95 5.97 11.94
N LEU A 196 17.27 6.01 11.74
CA LEU A 196 17.88 6.53 10.51
C LEU A 196 17.63 5.56 9.35
N LEU A 197 17.11 6.06 8.24
CA LEU A 197 17.07 5.34 6.97
C LEU A 197 18.49 5.25 6.41
N ILE A 198 18.95 4.04 6.12
CA ILE A 198 20.31 3.75 5.67
C ILE A 198 20.38 3.03 4.32
N GLY A 199 19.26 2.68 3.70
CA GLY A 199 19.24 1.96 2.45
C GLY A 199 17.86 1.51 2.00
N ALA A 200 17.84 0.70 0.95
CA ALA A 200 16.66 0.03 0.46
C ALA A 200 16.96 -1.42 0.07
N ILE A 201 15.92 -2.24 0.11
CA ILE A 201 15.92 -3.63 -0.35
C ILE A 201 14.55 -4.00 -0.87
N GLY A 202 14.46 -4.82 -1.93
CA GLY A 202 13.19 -5.28 -2.45
C GLY A 202 13.31 -6.57 -3.25
N ILE A 203 12.17 -7.24 -3.46
CA ILE A 203 12.01 -8.35 -4.39
C ILE A 203 11.05 -7.91 -5.48
N LEU A 204 11.52 -8.00 -6.72
CA LEU A 204 10.77 -7.65 -7.92
C LEU A 204 10.59 -8.89 -8.79
N PRO A 205 9.63 -8.91 -9.73
CA PRO A 205 9.62 -9.92 -10.77
C PRO A 205 10.96 -9.95 -11.51
N ASP A 206 11.52 -11.14 -11.76
CA ASP A 206 12.76 -11.25 -12.54
C ASP A 206 12.47 -11.07 -14.03
N PRO A 207 12.90 -9.97 -14.67
CA PRO A 207 12.60 -9.72 -16.09
C PRO A 207 13.30 -10.70 -17.06
N LYS A 208 14.23 -11.51 -16.57
CA LYS A 208 14.97 -12.50 -17.35
C LYS A 208 14.37 -13.89 -17.25
N ARG A 209 13.31 -14.09 -16.46
CA ARG A 209 12.68 -15.38 -16.20
C ARG A 209 11.18 -15.28 -16.43
N GLU A 210 10.64 -16.17 -17.23
CA GLU A 210 9.19 -16.28 -17.47
C GLU A 210 8.46 -17.00 -16.31
N ASN A 211 9.21 -17.54 -15.33
CA ASN A 211 8.66 -18.22 -14.17
C ASN A 211 8.16 -17.21 -13.14
N SER A 212 6.85 -17.14 -12.93
CA SER A 212 6.20 -16.25 -11.96
C SER A 212 6.56 -16.54 -10.50
N ASN A 213 7.11 -17.74 -10.21
CA ASN A 213 7.60 -18.10 -8.88
C ASN A 213 9.09 -17.77 -8.68
N ALA A 214 9.69 -17.02 -9.62
CA ALA A 214 11.03 -16.49 -9.48
C ALA A 214 10.97 -14.96 -9.25
N GLY A 215 11.73 -14.50 -8.27
CA GLY A 215 11.91 -13.07 -7.99
C GLY A 215 13.35 -12.64 -8.16
N MET A 216 13.57 -11.35 -8.27
CA MET A 216 14.91 -10.74 -8.29
C MET A 216 15.06 -9.80 -7.10
N ILE A 217 16.08 -10.03 -6.26
CA ILE A 217 16.39 -9.15 -5.14
C ILE A 217 17.30 -8.01 -5.61
N GLY A 218 16.94 -6.79 -5.23
CA GLY A 218 17.74 -5.59 -5.44
C GLY A 218 17.92 -4.83 -4.15
N TYR A 219 19.05 -4.16 -3.96
CA TYR A 219 19.33 -3.40 -2.75
C TYR A 219 20.42 -2.36 -2.95
N TRP A 220 20.39 -1.35 -2.09
CA TRP A 220 21.46 -0.39 -1.90
C TRP A 220 21.60 0.02 -0.43
N LEU A 221 22.78 0.47 -0.03
CA LEU A 221 23.09 0.90 1.34
C LEU A 221 23.98 2.12 1.30
N ASP A 222 23.68 3.09 2.16
CA ASP A 222 24.53 4.27 2.36
C ASP A 222 25.99 3.86 2.61
N GLU A 223 26.93 4.56 1.95
CA GLU A 223 28.36 4.26 2.02
C GLU A 223 28.90 4.25 3.45
N ALA A 224 28.43 5.16 4.30
CA ALA A 224 28.82 5.24 5.72
C ALA A 224 28.40 4.00 6.53
N GLN A 225 27.54 3.15 6.00
CA GLN A 225 27.04 1.93 6.64
C GLN A 225 27.65 0.64 6.08
N TRP A 226 28.53 0.75 5.07
CA TRP A 226 29.17 -0.42 4.48
C TRP A 226 30.10 -1.14 5.50
N GLY A 227 30.28 -2.42 5.32
CA GLY A 227 31.15 -3.26 6.16
C GLY A 227 30.58 -3.62 7.54
N LYS A 228 29.42 -3.08 7.96
CA LYS A 228 28.82 -3.31 9.29
C LYS A 228 27.86 -4.51 9.33
N GLY A 229 27.67 -5.20 8.21
CA GLY A 229 26.80 -6.38 8.12
C GLY A 229 25.30 -6.10 7.97
N TYR A 230 24.88 -4.85 7.92
CA TYR A 230 23.46 -4.48 7.79
C TYR A 230 22.80 -5.05 6.53
N MET A 231 23.47 -4.97 5.37
CA MET A 231 22.89 -5.53 4.14
C MET A 231 22.73 -7.04 4.21
N SER A 232 23.68 -7.78 4.78
CA SER A 232 23.53 -9.23 4.95
C SER A 232 22.35 -9.59 5.85
N GLU A 233 22.13 -8.80 6.91
CA GLU A 233 20.99 -8.96 7.83
C GLU A 233 19.65 -8.68 7.12
N ALA A 234 19.59 -7.61 6.34
CA ALA A 234 18.40 -7.26 5.56
C ALA A 234 18.10 -8.32 4.47
N VAL A 235 19.12 -8.77 3.73
CA VAL A 235 18.96 -9.82 2.71
C VAL A 235 18.45 -11.11 3.32
N CYS A 236 18.98 -11.55 4.47
CA CYS A 236 18.52 -12.76 5.16
C CYS A 236 17.00 -12.69 5.47
N ALA A 237 16.55 -11.57 6.02
CA ALA A 237 15.13 -11.36 6.37
C ALA A 237 14.22 -11.31 5.13
N VAL A 238 14.68 -10.68 4.04
CA VAL A 238 13.92 -10.58 2.80
C VAL A 238 13.90 -11.90 2.02
N LEU A 239 14.95 -12.71 2.10
CA LEU A 239 14.96 -14.07 1.56
C LEU A 239 13.92 -14.97 2.27
N ASP A 240 13.86 -14.91 3.61
CA ASP A 240 12.84 -15.63 4.38
C ASP A 240 11.43 -15.21 3.95
N TYR A 241 11.18 -13.91 3.82
CA TYR A 241 9.93 -13.38 3.33
C TYR A 241 9.60 -13.87 1.91
N GLY A 242 10.53 -13.78 0.98
CA GLY A 242 10.35 -14.19 -0.41
C GLY A 242 9.99 -15.68 -0.55
N PHE A 243 10.69 -16.55 0.17
CA PHE A 243 10.45 -17.98 0.10
C PHE A 243 9.24 -18.45 0.90
N ASN A 244 8.96 -17.86 2.06
CA ASN A 244 7.94 -18.36 2.98
C ASN A 244 6.63 -17.56 2.95
N LYS A 245 6.64 -16.29 2.52
CA LYS A 245 5.43 -15.47 2.41
C LYS A 245 4.99 -15.28 0.96
N LEU A 246 5.91 -14.96 0.04
CA LEU A 246 5.58 -14.83 -1.36
C LEU A 246 5.51 -16.18 -2.09
N GLY A 247 6.00 -17.27 -1.49
CA GLY A 247 5.97 -18.61 -2.08
C GLY A 247 6.94 -18.78 -3.25
N LEU A 248 7.96 -17.91 -3.36
CA LEU A 248 8.95 -18.03 -4.43
C LEU A 248 9.74 -19.34 -4.29
N THR A 249 10.13 -19.89 -5.43
CA THR A 249 11.00 -21.09 -5.51
C THR A 249 12.45 -20.75 -5.79
N LEU A 250 12.68 -19.57 -6.38
CA LEU A 250 13.99 -19.06 -6.75
C LEU A 250 14.04 -17.54 -6.56
N ILE A 251 15.15 -17.03 -6.03
CA ILE A 251 15.47 -15.60 -5.97
C ILE A 251 16.78 -15.39 -6.69
N SER A 252 16.78 -14.54 -7.72
CA SER A 252 17.97 -14.13 -8.47
C SER A 252 18.52 -12.80 -7.95
N ALA A 253 19.74 -12.49 -8.31
CA ALA A 253 20.37 -11.19 -8.08
C ALA A 253 21.38 -10.89 -9.18
N ASN A 254 21.58 -9.61 -9.47
CA ASN A 254 22.62 -9.17 -10.39
C ASN A 254 23.50 -8.14 -9.71
N CYS A 255 24.76 -8.11 -10.09
CA CYS A 255 25.68 -7.03 -9.71
C CYS A 255 26.72 -6.76 -10.80
N TYR A 256 27.27 -5.57 -10.78
CA TYR A 256 28.40 -5.25 -11.68
C TYR A 256 29.65 -6.01 -11.29
N PRO A 257 30.52 -6.39 -12.27
CA PRO A 257 31.76 -7.11 -12.01
C PRO A 257 32.71 -6.38 -11.05
N GLN A 258 32.68 -5.04 -11.01
CA GLN A 258 33.47 -4.21 -10.11
C GLN A 258 32.87 -4.10 -8.69
N ASN A 259 31.60 -4.42 -8.49
CA ASN A 259 30.92 -4.31 -7.18
C ASN A 259 31.21 -5.54 -6.29
N LYS A 260 32.48 -5.63 -5.80
CA LYS A 260 32.93 -6.74 -4.95
C LYS A 260 32.16 -6.86 -3.63
N ARG A 261 31.61 -5.74 -3.14
CA ARG A 261 30.79 -5.75 -1.91
C ARG A 261 29.47 -6.49 -2.11
N SER A 262 28.77 -6.23 -3.21
CA SER A 262 27.54 -6.95 -3.53
C SER A 262 27.82 -8.44 -3.76
N GLN A 263 28.87 -8.79 -4.52
CA GLN A 263 29.31 -10.19 -4.70
C GLN A 263 29.50 -10.89 -3.35
N HIS A 264 30.24 -10.27 -2.44
CA HIS A 264 30.48 -10.83 -1.10
C HIS A 264 29.18 -11.03 -0.29
N VAL A 265 28.22 -10.08 -0.37
CA VAL A 265 26.92 -10.25 0.29
C VAL A 265 26.19 -11.44 -0.30
N LEU A 266 26.11 -11.56 -1.62
CA LEU A 266 25.40 -12.65 -2.30
C LEU A 266 26.03 -14.02 -1.97
N GLU A 267 27.34 -14.14 -2.08
CA GLU A 267 28.08 -15.37 -1.74
C GLU A 267 27.87 -15.78 -0.27
N LYS A 268 27.96 -14.80 0.65
CA LYS A 268 27.71 -15.03 2.08
C LYS A 268 26.29 -15.50 2.36
N MET A 269 25.31 -15.05 1.60
CA MET A 269 23.90 -15.45 1.72
C MET A 269 23.60 -16.76 0.99
N GLY A 270 24.58 -17.43 0.42
CA GLY A 270 24.45 -18.74 -0.21
C GLY A 270 24.00 -18.71 -1.66
N PHE A 271 24.01 -17.54 -2.30
CA PHE A 271 23.72 -17.45 -3.73
C PHE A 271 24.80 -18.17 -4.56
N THR A 272 24.35 -18.87 -5.56
CA THR A 272 25.21 -19.56 -6.54
C THR A 272 25.42 -18.65 -7.74
N TYR A 273 26.65 -18.52 -8.18
CA TYR A 273 27.00 -17.81 -9.41
C TYR A 273 26.45 -18.59 -10.63
N GLU A 274 25.68 -17.91 -11.49
CA GLU A 274 25.02 -18.49 -12.66
C GLU A 274 25.77 -18.22 -13.97
N GLY A 275 26.41 -17.04 -14.06
CA GLY A 275 27.11 -16.62 -15.26
C GLY A 275 27.19 -15.12 -15.45
N ILE A 276 27.63 -14.71 -16.65
CA ILE A 276 27.74 -13.31 -17.04
C ILE A 276 26.69 -13.01 -18.12
N LEU A 277 25.91 -11.95 -17.91
CA LEU A 277 25.12 -11.36 -18.96
C LEU A 277 25.92 -10.21 -19.56
N HIS A 278 26.42 -10.40 -20.77
CA HIS A 278 27.24 -9.38 -21.45
C HIS A 278 26.38 -8.23 -21.97
N GLN A 279 26.90 -7.01 -21.91
CA GLN A 279 26.24 -5.79 -22.36
C GLN A 279 24.81 -5.65 -21.82
N ALA A 280 24.67 -5.93 -20.51
CA ALA A 280 23.37 -6.08 -19.86
C ALA A 280 22.66 -4.75 -19.63
N GLU A 281 23.40 -3.67 -19.49
CA GLU A 281 22.86 -2.37 -19.11
C GLU A 281 23.66 -1.23 -19.74
N VAL A 282 22.94 -0.21 -20.20
CA VAL A 282 23.52 1.10 -20.53
C VAL A 282 23.28 2.02 -19.35
N SER A 283 24.36 2.44 -18.69
CA SER A 283 24.30 3.34 -17.54
C SER A 283 23.92 4.76 -17.94
N TYR A 284 23.59 5.61 -16.97
CA TYR A 284 23.27 7.02 -17.17
C TYR A 284 24.38 7.86 -17.83
N ASP A 285 25.64 7.37 -17.82
CA ASP A 285 26.82 7.98 -18.44
C ASP A 285 27.20 7.31 -19.77
N ASP A 286 26.25 6.62 -20.42
CA ASP A 286 26.37 5.90 -21.68
C ASP A 286 27.39 4.75 -21.69
N LYS A 287 27.87 4.34 -20.50
CA LYS A 287 28.72 3.16 -20.40
C LYS A 287 27.90 1.89 -20.42
N ILE A 288 28.44 0.87 -21.08
CA ILE A 288 27.84 -0.46 -21.15
C ILE A 288 28.50 -1.35 -20.10
N TYR A 289 27.66 -1.97 -19.28
CA TYR A 289 28.10 -2.87 -18.22
C TYR A 289 27.60 -4.30 -18.44
N ASP A 290 28.46 -5.25 -18.07
CA ASP A 290 28.07 -6.65 -17.89
C ASP A 290 27.44 -6.83 -16.50
N HIS A 291 26.54 -7.80 -16.36
CA HIS A 291 26.04 -8.24 -15.06
C HIS A 291 26.59 -9.62 -14.70
N LEU A 292 27.11 -9.78 -13.49
CA LEU A 292 27.26 -11.06 -12.85
C LEU A 292 25.89 -11.50 -12.32
N CYS A 293 25.43 -12.65 -12.76
CA CYS A 293 24.15 -13.22 -12.38
C CYS A 293 24.32 -14.25 -11.28
N TYR A 294 23.45 -14.21 -10.29
CA TYR A 294 23.41 -15.12 -9.16
C TYR A 294 21.98 -15.59 -8.93
N TYR A 295 21.82 -16.77 -8.34
CA TYR A 295 20.51 -17.29 -7.92
C TYR A 295 20.62 -18.06 -6.60
N LEU A 296 19.49 -18.15 -5.89
CA LEU A 296 19.31 -18.98 -4.71
C LEU A 296 17.96 -19.70 -4.84
N GLU A 297 17.96 -21.02 -4.72
CA GLU A 297 16.74 -21.82 -4.65
C GLU A 297 16.32 -22.03 -3.19
N LYS A 298 15.01 -22.13 -2.96
CA LYS A 298 14.43 -22.33 -1.63
C LYS A 298 15.06 -23.52 -0.89
N ASN A 299 15.34 -24.61 -1.60
CA ASN A 299 15.88 -25.85 -1.01
C ASN A 299 17.36 -25.72 -0.58
N ASN A 300 18.04 -24.65 -0.97
CA ASN A 300 19.44 -24.36 -0.66
C ASN A 300 19.62 -23.32 0.45
N LEU A 301 18.52 -22.85 1.05
CA LEU A 301 18.57 -21.96 2.21
C LEU A 301 19.10 -22.76 3.41
N LYS A 302 20.23 -22.29 3.97
CA LYS A 302 20.88 -22.92 5.13
C LYS A 302 20.34 -22.38 6.45
#